data_2098b3862971c991958226cdf0f34aac
#
_entry.id   2098b3862971c991958226cdf0f34aac
#
_cell.length_a   1.000
_cell.length_b   1.000
_cell.length_c   1.000
_cell.angle_alpha   90.00
_cell.angle_beta   90.00
_cell.angle_gamma   90.00
#
_symmetry.space_group_name_H-M   'P 1'
#
loop_
_entity.id
_entity.type
_entity.pdbx_description
1 polymer ?
#
loop_
_entity_poly.entity_id
_entity_poly.type
_entity_poly.pdbx_seq_one_letter_code
_entity_poly.pdbx_strand_id
1 'polypeptide(L)'
;MQTISLSTHLEASQQVAWDVISDHSLYGSFTGTSQVTLEKQGTPHTNGVGAIRVFHVGPIRIREEITTFEPPKQMAYRVLSLPLPLRNCRSDLLLVPCEDGGSCILHWDSWFELAIPFTGGVLRRVVAAQLNKIVAGIAVEVALRAGSAS
;
A
#
# COMPACT_ATOMS: atom_id res chain seq x y z
N MET A 1 7.39 9.87 -16.84
CA MET A 1 6.88 9.35 -15.54
C MET A 1 5.49 8.78 -15.71
N GLN A 2 5.24 7.62 -15.14
CA GLN A 2 3.93 6.98 -15.16
C GLN A 2 3.24 7.23 -13.82
N THR A 3 1.93 7.41 -13.84
CA THR A 3 1.13 7.60 -12.64
C THR A 3 -0.09 6.68 -12.67
N ILE A 4 -0.37 6.02 -11.56
CA ILE A 4 -1.57 5.22 -11.38
C ILE A 4 -2.29 5.78 -10.16
N SER A 5 -3.57 6.15 -10.33
CA SER A 5 -4.39 6.70 -9.26
C SER A 5 -5.61 5.82 -9.06
N LEU A 6 -5.81 5.34 -7.83
CA LEU A 6 -6.96 4.53 -7.43
C LEU A 6 -7.71 5.24 -6.31
N SER A 7 -9.02 5.13 -6.32
CA SER A 7 -9.87 5.62 -5.23
C SER A 7 -10.90 4.54 -4.90
N THR A 8 -11.06 4.25 -3.62
CA THR A 8 -11.95 3.20 -3.15
C THR A 8 -12.70 3.66 -1.91
N HIS A 9 -14.02 3.48 -1.91
CA HIS A 9 -14.85 3.69 -0.74
C HIS A 9 -14.70 2.49 0.20
N LEU A 10 -14.38 2.76 1.46
CA LEU A 10 -14.21 1.73 2.50
C LEU A 10 -15.36 1.81 3.52
N GLU A 11 -15.95 0.68 3.83
CA GLU A 11 -17.12 0.52 4.70
C GLU A 11 -16.71 0.48 6.19
N ALA A 12 -15.86 1.42 6.61
CA ALA A 12 -15.44 1.54 7.99
C ALA A 12 -14.89 2.94 8.25
N SER A 13 -14.74 3.30 9.53
CA SER A 13 -14.16 4.57 9.93
C SER A 13 -12.72 4.71 9.44
N GLN A 14 -12.26 5.95 9.37
CA GLN A 14 -10.87 6.27 9.03
C GLN A 14 -9.87 5.51 9.94
N GLN A 15 -10.17 5.42 11.24
CA GLN A 15 -9.27 4.72 12.18
C GLN A 15 -9.17 3.22 11.89
N VAL A 16 -10.29 2.56 11.62
CA VAL A 16 -10.29 1.12 11.27
C VAL A 16 -9.52 0.89 9.98
N ALA A 17 -9.76 1.74 8.98
CA ALA A 17 -9.04 1.65 7.71
C ALA A 17 -7.54 1.90 7.91
N TRP A 18 -7.16 2.86 8.75
CA TRP A 18 -5.77 3.13 9.07
C TRP A 18 -5.08 1.93 9.70
N ASP A 19 -5.75 1.27 10.67
CA ASP A 19 -5.19 0.10 11.35
C ASP A 19 -4.89 -1.04 10.37
N VAL A 20 -5.65 -1.12 9.29
CA VAL A 20 -5.41 -2.11 8.22
C VAL A 20 -4.26 -1.68 7.31
N ILE A 21 -4.28 -0.46 6.77
CA ILE A 21 -3.25 -0.06 5.79
C ILE A 21 -1.87 0.13 6.40
N SER A 22 -1.79 0.42 7.69
CA SER A 22 -0.52 0.63 8.39
C SER A 22 0.12 -0.66 8.92
N ASP A 23 -0.60 -1.77 8.92
CA ASP A 23 -0.10 -3.06 9.41
C ASP A 23 0.56 -3.85 8.27
N HIS A 24 1.89 -3.88 8.25
CA HIS A 24 2.64 -4.57 7.20
C HIS A 24 2.32 -6.07 7.14
N SER A 25 2.00 -6.70 8.27
CA SER A 25 1.78 -8.15 8.33
C SER A 25 0.57 -8.62 7.54
N LEU A 26 -0.40 -7.74 7.28
CA LEU A 26 -1.62 -8.07 6.53
C LEU A 26 -1.38 -8.11 5.02
N TYR A 27 -0.36 -7.42 4.52
CA TYR A 27 -0.12 -7.30 3.08
C TYR A 27 0.21 -8.62 2.39
N GLY A 28 0.73 -9.59 3.12
CA GLY A 28 0.98 -10.92 2.57
C GLY A 28 -0.27 -11.56 1.99
N SER A 29 -1.39 -11.47 2.70
CA SER A 29 -2.67 -11.99 2.23
C SER A 29 -3.25 -11.19 1.06
N PHE A 30 -3.01 -9.87 1.03
CA PHE A 30 -3.50 -9.00 -0.05
C PHE A 30 -2.75 -9.23 -1.35
N THR A 31 -1.44 -9.42 -1.27
CA THR A 31 -0.57 -9.57 -2.45
C THR A 31 -0.44 -11.00 -2.94
N GLY A 32 -0.91 -11.98 -2.16
CA GLY A 32 -0.69 -13.38 -2.46
C GLY A 32 0.76 -13.82 -2.24
N THR A 33 1.55 -13.00 -1.52
CA THR A 33 2.92 -13.36 -1.15
C THR A 33 2.90 -14.28 0.07
N SER A 34 3.95 -15.05 0.25
CA SER A 34 4.05 -15.97 1.39
C SER A 34 4.36 -15.25 2.70
N GLN A 35 5.02 -14.09 2.64
CA GLN A 35 5.50 -13.42 3.83
C GLN A 35 5.82 -11.94 3.57
N VAL A 36 5.53 -11.11 4.58
CA VAL A 36 5.99 -9.71 4.64
C VAL A 36 6.68 -9.53 5.99
N THR A 37 7.92 -9.06 5.97
CA THR A 37 8.72 -8.86 7.18
C THR A 37 9.21 -7.42 7.29
N LEU A 38 9.61 -7.00 8.50
CA LEU A 38 10.31 -5.73 8.70
C LEU A 38 11.82 -5.99 8.74
N GLU A 39 12.53 -5.42 7.78
CA GLU A 39 14.00 -5.41 7.78
C GLU A 39 14.50 -4.36 8.78
N LYS A 40 13.75 -3.26 8.93
CA LYS A 40 14.07 -2.17 9.84
C LYS A 40 12.78 -1.62 10.42
N GLN A 41 12.77 -1.37 11.72
CA GLN A 41 11.65 -0.72 12.39
C GLN A 41 11.71 0.79 12.18
N GLY A 42 10.54 1.41 12.07
CA GLY A 42 10.42 2.86 12.02
C GLY A 42 10.54 3.51 13.40
N THR A 43 10.54 4.83 13.43
CA THR A 43 10.56 5.61 14.66
C THR A 43 9.65 6.83 14.52
N PRO A 44 8.88 7.19 15.55
CA PRO A 44 8.72 6.50 16.84
C PRO A 44 7.87 5.22 16.75
N HIS A 45 7.04 5.09 15.70
CA HIS A 45 6.19 3.92 15.51
C HIS A 45 6.93 2.83 14.73
N THR A 46 6.78 1.56 15.14
CA THR A 46 7.43 0.41 14.49
C THR A 46 7.17 0.36 12.98
N ASN A 47 5.95 0.66 12.54
CA ASN A 47 5.56 0.70 11.12
C ASN A 47 5.66 2.11 10.51
N GLY A 48 6.25 3.05 11.23
CA GLY A 48 6.31 4.45 10.84
C GLY A 48 7.49 4.80 9.96
N VAL A 49 7.83 6.09 9.93
CA VAL A 49 8.91 6.62 9.07
C VAL A 49 10.22 5.89 9.32
N GLY A 50 10.88 5.47 8.25
CA GLY A 50 12.11 4.72 8.27
C GLY A 50 11.93 3.21 8.32
N ALA A 51 10.71 2.70 8.54
CA ALA A 51 10.44 1.28 8.47
C ALA A 51 10.71 0.76 7.06
N ILE A 52 11.39 -0.37 6.96
CA ILE A 52 11.64 -1.06 5.68
C ILE A 52 10.90 -2.37 5.70
N ARG A 53 9.91 -2.49 4.81
CA ARG A 53 9.08 -3.68 4.62
C ARG A 53 9.66 -4.50 3.49
N VAL A 54 9.72 -5.82 3.69
CA VAL A 54 10.21 -6.75 2.66
C VAL A 54 9.09 -7.73 2.31
N PHE A 55 8.70 -7.72 1.05
CA PHE A 55 7.73 -8.65 0.49
C PHE A 55 8.49 -9.82 -0.14
N HIS A 56 8.25 -11.02 0.37
CA HIS A 56 8.91 -12.23 -0.12
C HIS A 56 7.99 -12.95 -1.11
N VAL A 57 8.44 -13.06 -2.35
CA VAL A 57 7.72 -13.75 -3.44
C VAL A 57 8.65 -14.82 -4.00
N GLY A 58 8.64 -16.03 -3.41
CA GLY A 58 9.61 -17.04 -3.74
C GLY A 58 11.04 -16.56 -3.42
N PRO A 59 11.98 -16.61 -4.36
CA PRO A 59 13.33 -16.08 -4.15
C PRO A 59 13.41 -14.55 -4.31
N ILE A 60 12.33 -13.91 -4.73
CA ILE A 60 12.31 -12.49 -5.03
C ILE A 60 11.96 -11.69 -3.78
N ARG A 61 12.63 -10.54 -3.60
CA ARG A 61 12.36 -9.61 -2.51
C ARG A 61 12.07 -8.23 -3.07
N ILE A 62 10.96 -7.64 -2.61
CA ILE A 62 10.60 -6.26 -2.90
C ILE A 62 10.75 -5.49 -1.60
N ARG A 63 11.59 -4.45 -1.58
CA ARG A 63 11.89 -3.66 -0.39
C ARG A 63 11.27 -2.27 -0.51
N GLU A 64 10.54 -1.86 0.52
CA GLU A 64 9.87 -0.57 0.58
C GLU A 64 10.18 0.15 1.88
N GLU A 65 10.49 1.44 1.79
CA GLU A 65 10.74 2.29 2.97
C GLU A 65 9.59 3.28 3.15
N ILE A 66 9.07 3.35 4.37
CA ILE A 66 8.04 4.32 4.74
C ILE A 66 8.68 5.70 4.85
N THR A 67 8.18 6.66 4.08
CA THR A 67 8.70 8.03 4.03
C THR A 67 7.79 9.04 4.71
N THR A 68 6.48 8.77 4.78
CA THR A 68 5.50 9.59 5.49
C THR A 68 4.61 8.67 6.32
N PHE A 69 4.29 9.07 7.53
CA PHE A 69 3.44 8.28 8.44
C PHE A 69 2.71 9.24 9.37
N GLU A 70 1.49 9.58 9.00
CA GLU A 70 0.64 10.54 9.71
C GLU A 70 -0.71 9.90 10.07
N PRO A 71 -0.77 9.12 11.18
CA PRO A 71 -2.01 8.48 11.60
C PRO A 71 -3.11 9.50 11.93
N PRO A 72 -4.35 9.23 11.57
CA PRO A 72 -4.87 8.15 10.76
C PRO A 72 -5.12 8.56 9.30
N LYS A 73 -4.36 9.51 8.78
CA LYS A 73 -4.64 10.24 7.52
C LYS A 73 -3.84 9.76 6.34
N GLN A 74 -2.51 9.63 6.50
CA GLN A 74 -1.63 9.53 5.35
C GLN A 74 -0.40 8.67 5.62
N MET A 75 -0.05 7.86 4.65
CA MET A 75 1.16 7.07 4.63
C MET A 75 1.75 7.09 3.22
N ALA A 76 3.07 7.21 3.14
CA ALA A 76 3.76 7.15 1.86
C ALA A 76 4.97 6.22 1.97
N TYR A 77 5.34 5.60 0.86
CA TYR A 77 6.53 4.76 0.78
C TYR A 77 7.23 4.93 -0.56
N ARG A 78 8.51 4.58 -0.56
CA ARG A 78 9.31 4.47 -1.78
C ARG A 78 9.84 3.05 -1.89
N VAL A 79 9.95 2.56 -3.12
CA VAL A 79 10.48 1.22 -3.37
C VAL A 79 12.00 1.32 -3.49
N LEU A 80 12.70 0.59 -2.63
CA LEU A 80 14.17 0.55 -2.61
C LEU A 80 14.71 -0.42 -3.65
N SER A 81 14.03 -1.56 -3.85
CA SER A 81 14.40 -2.54 -4.86
C SER A 81 13.20 -3.39 -5.25
N LEU A 82 13.10 -3.70 -6.54
CA LEU A 82 12.11 -4.62 -7.07
C LEU A 82 12.62 -5.20 -8.39
N PRO A 83 12.16 -6.42 -8.76
CA PRO A 83 12.70 -7.14 -9.93
C PRO A 83 11.97 -6.76 -11.24
N LEU A 84 11.70 -5.49 -11.44
CA LEU A 84 11.09 -4.96 -12.66
C LEU A 84 11.94 -3.79 -13.16
N PRO A 85 11.94 -3.51 -14.47
CA PRO A 85 12.72 -2.41 -15.03
C PRO A 85 12.04 -1.05 -14.77
N LEU A 86 11.84 -0.73 -13.49
CA LEU A 86 11.23 0.51 -13.01
C LEU A 86 12.21 1.25 -12.10
N ARG A 87 12.10 2.57 -12.06
CA ARG A 87 12.92 3.44 -11.21
C ARG A 87 12.04 4.42 -10.46
N ASN A 88 12.54 4.90 -9.32
CA ASN A 88 11.91 5.96 -8.54
C ASN A 88 10.44 5.66 -8.25
N CYS A 89 10.14 4.41 -7.92
CA CYS A 89 8.80 3.99 -7.58
C CYS A 89 8.43 4.50 -6.18
N ARG A 90 7.29 5.18 -6.08
CA ARG A 90 6.77 5.68 -4.82
C ARG A 90 5.25 5.67 -4.83
N SER A 91 4.67 5.62 -3.66
CA SER A 91 3.22 5.66 -3.50
C SER A 91 2.82 6.52 -2.31
N ASP A 92 1.63 7.10 -2.41
CA ASP A 92 1.02 7.90 -1.38
C ASP A 92 -0.38 7.36 -1.13
N LEU A 93 -0.72 7.08 0.13
CA LEU A 93 -2.01 6.59 0.57
C LEU A 93 -2.64 7.63 1.47
N LEU A 94 -3.81 8.12 1.09
CA LEU A 94 -4.56 9.13 1.85
C LEU A 94 -5.95 8.59 2.20
N LEU A 95 -6.32 8.67 3.46
CA LEU A 95 -7.66 8.32 3.95
C LEU A 95 -8.44 9.59 4.25
N VAL A 96 -9.56 9.78 3.55
CA VAL A 96 -10.45 10.92 3.75
C VAL A 96 -11.76 10.43 4.36
N PRO A 97 -12.11 10.86 5.59
CA PRO A 97 -13.36 10.44 6.20
C PRO A 97 -14.57 11.00 5.45
N CYS A 98 -15.63 10.19 5.32
CA CYS A 98 -16.90 10.66 4.80
C CYS A 98 -17.70 11.39 5.88
N GLU A 99 -18.72 12.15 5.48
CA GLU A 99 -19.53 12.96 6.41
C GLU A 99 -20.24 12.13 7.48
N ASP A 100 -20.57 10.86 7.17
CA ASP A 100 -21.24 9.94 8.10
C ASP A 100 -20.34 9.47 9.24
N GLY A 101 -19.02 9.67 9.14
CA GLY A 101 -18.04 9.21 10.13
C GLY A 101 -17.84 7.69 10.20
N GLY A 102 -18.69 6.93 9.53
CA GLY A 102 -18.64 5.46 9.52
C GLY A 102 -18.02 4.86 8.28
N SER A 103 -17.61 5.71 7.33
CA SER A 103 -16.92 5.29 6.11
C SER A 103 -15.83 6.28 5.74
N CYS A 104 -14.97 5.91 4.82
CA CYS A 104 -13.90 6.77 4.32
C CYS A 104 -13.54 6.39 2.89
N ILE A 105 -12.74 7.26 2.26
CA ILE A 105 -12.23 6.99 0.91
C ILE A 105 -10.71 6.86 0.99
N LEU A 106 -10.20 5.77 0.45
CA LEU A 106 -8.78 5.57 0.26
C LEU A 106 -8.38 6.08 -1.12
N HIS A 107 -7.46 7.02 -1.15
CA HIS A 107 -6.80 7.47 -2.38
C HIS A 107 -5.39 6.89 -2.39
N TRP A 108 -5.08 6.15 -3.43
CA TRP A 108 -3.76 5.55 -3.61
C TRP A 108 -3.17 6.02 -4.93
N ASP A 109 -2.11 6.82 -4.85
CA ASP A 109 -1.39 7.32 -6.02
C ASP A 109 0.00 6.69 -6.06
N SER A 110 0.38 6.17 -7.22
CA SER A 110 1.69 5.57 -7.44
C SER A 110 2.37 6.21 -8.63
N TRP A 111 3.66 6.49 -8.48
CA TRP A 111 4.50 7.08 -9.53
C TRP A 111 5.71 6.19 -9.78
N PHE A 112 6.08 6.03 -11.04
CA PHE A 112 7.29 5.30 -11.41
C PHE A 112 7.81 5.76 -12.75
N GLU A 113 9.11 5.51 -12.99
CA GLU A 113 9.78 5.77 -14.24
C GLU A 113 10.15 4.45 -14.90
N LEU A 114 10.12 4.44 -16.24
CA LEU A 114 10.50 3.27 -17.03
C LEU A 114 12.01 3.23 -17.22
N ALA A 115 12.64 2.11 -16.84
CA ALA A 115 14.07 1.90 -17.08
C ALA A 115 14.35 1.48 -18.54
N ILE A 116 13.36 0.87 -19.19
CA ILE A 116 13.46 0.39 -20.58
C ILE A 116 12.39 1.11 -21.41
N PRO A 117 12.75 1.82 -22.49
CA PRO A 117 11.76 2.47 -23.36
C PRO A 117 10.77 1.49 -23.96
N PHE A 118 9.55 1.97 -24.26
CA PHE A 118 8.48 1.24 -24.94
C PHE A 118 7.86 0.09 -24.12
N THR A 119 8.18 -0.04 -22.83
CA THR A 119 7.60 -1.07 -21.96
C THR A 119 6.43 -0.56 -21.13
N GLY A 120 6.07 0.72 -21.27
CA GLY A 120 5.10 1.40 -20.38
C GLY A 120 3.73 0.73 -20.32
N GLY A 121 3.19 0.29 -21.46
CA GLY A 121 1.87 -0.33 -21.51
C GLY A 121 1.80 -1.63 -20.73
N VAL A 122 2.80 -2.49 -20.86
CA VAL A 122 2.86 -3.78 -20.15
C VAL A 122 3.13 -3.57 -18.67
N LEU A 123 4.15 -2.77 -18.33
CA LEU A 123 4.54 -2.53 -16.93
C LEU A 123 3.44 -1.81 -16.15
N ARG A 124 2.77 -0.84 -16.80
CA ARG A 124 1.64 -0.15 -16.18
C ARG A 124 0.51 -1.15 -15.83
N ARG A 125 0.21 -2.10 -16.72
CA ARG A 125 -0.80 -3.13 -16.47
C ARG A 125 -0.41 -4.05 -15.31
N VAL A 126 0.85 -4.45 -15.23
CA VAL A 126 1.37 -5.29 -14.15
C VAL A 126 1.24 -4.58 -12.81
N VAL A 127 1.69 -3.32 -12.73
CA VAL A 127 1.62 -2.53 -11.51
C VAL A 127 0.17 -2.26 -11.12
N ALA A 128 -0.68 -1.85 -12.07
CA ALA A 128 -2.10 -1.58 -11.81
C ALA A 128 -2.83 -2.83 -11.32
N ALA A 129 -2.57 -3.99 -11.91
CA ALA A 129 -3.19 -5.25 -11.48
C ALA A 129 -2.82 -5.59 -10.04
N GLN A 130 -1.56 -5.41 -9.67
CA GLN A 130 -1.09 -5.66 -8.31
C GLN A 130 -1.71 -4.69 -7.30
N LEU A 131 -1.77 -3.39 -7.63
CA LEU A 131 -2.37 -2.39 -6.77
C LEU A 131 -3.87 -2.63 -6.59
N ASN A 132 -4.60 -2.97 -7.65
CA ASN A 132 -6.02 -3.30 -7.58
C ASN A 132 -6.27 -4.52 -6.67
N LYS A 133 -5.40 -5.52 -6.74
CA LYS A 133 -5.48 -6.70 -5.88
C LYS A 133 -5.28 -6.34 -4.41
N ILE A 134 -4.31 -5.50 -4.10
CA ILE A 134 -4.05 -5.02 -2.74
C ILE A 134 -5.24 -4.22 -2.22
N VAL A 135 -5.75 -3.29 -3.01
CA VAL A 135 -6.90 -2.44 -2.63
C VAL A 135 -8.15 -3.30 -2.38
N ALA A 136 -8.39 -4.30 -3.22
CA ALA A 136 -9.51 -5.23 -3.01
C ALA A 136 -9.35 -5.99 -1.68
N GLY A 137 -8.15 -6.46 -1.36
CA GLY A 137 -7.85 -7.12 -0.09
C GLY A 137 -8.07 -6.21 1.11
N ILE A 138 -7.63 -4.97 1.01
CA ILE A 138 -7.85 -3.95 2.05
C ILE A 138 -9.35 -3.75 2.27
N ALA A 139 -10.13 -3.60 1.21
CA ALA A 139 -11.57 -3.38 1.31
C ALA A 139 -12.28 -4.55 2.02
N VAL A 140 -11.90 -5.79 1.72
CA VAL A 140 -12.46 -6.98 2.38
C VAL A 140 -12.11 -6.99 3.88
N GLU A 141 -10.84 -6.77 4.23
CA GLU A 141 -10.40 -6.77 5.63
C GLU A 141 -11.06 -5.67 6.44
N VAL A 142 -11.16 -4.47 5.87
CA VAL A 142 -11.82 -3.32 6.50
C VAL A 142 -13.29 -3.63 6.77
N ALA A 143 -14.00 -4.20 5.80
CA ALA A 143 -15.41 -4.56 5.95
C ALA A 143 -15.62 -5.63 7.03
N LEU A 144 -14.73 -6.63 7.10
CA LEU A 144 -14.78 -7.67 8.13
C LEU A 144 -14.60 -7.08 9.53
N ARG A 145 -13.65 -6.16 9.70
CA ARG A 145 -13.41 -5.50 11.01
C ARG A 145 -14.59 -4.62 11.41
N ALA A 146 -15.17 -3.88 10.47
CA ALA A 146 -16.34 -3.04 10.73
C ALA A 146 -17.54 -3.89 11.17
N GLY A 147 -17.77 -5.03 10.53
CA GLY A 147 -18.82 -5.97 10.93
C GLY A 147 -18.60 -6.58 12.31
N SER A 148 -17.35 -6.83 12.69
CA SER A 148 -16.98 -7.37 13.99
C SER A 148 -17.10 -6.36 15.13
N ALA A 149 -17.01 -5.06 14.81
CA ALA A 149 -17.07 -3.98 15.80
C ALA A 149 -18.50 -3.56 16.17
N SER A 150 -19.51 -4.05 15.46
CA SER A 150 -20.93 -3.70 15.68
C SER A 150 -21.63 -4.56 16.75
#